data_90568870ebb2998bf3b4b89111d9b0b3
#
_entry.id   90568870ebb2998bf3b4b89111d9b0b3
#
_cell.length_a   1.000
_cell.length_b   1.000
_cell.length_c   1.000
_cell.angle_alpha   90.00
_cell.angle_beta   90.00
_cell.angle_gamma   90.00
#
_symmetry.space_group_name_H-M   'P 1'
#
loop_
_entity.id
_entity.type
_entity.pdbx_description
1 polymer ?
#
loop_
_entity_poly.entity_id
_entity_poly.type
_entity_poly.pdbx_seq_one_letter_code
_entity_poly.pdbx_strand_id
1 'polypeptide(L)'
;LVLHADGAVSGGSDQIKVWTINVDWENSANTTVSAPESLFTVPFNAYFDGGDLEVNLTQMNGTDMSAGTHIISNQPQFRKFANHNSALVNFTVNAISQNPSSPAEQAGIRWIELRQDGDGQPWYIYQEGTYVAPNGKHAIYGSMAMDFLGNIGMGYTSFSENSFIESNYTGRFSNDELGVMTIDEQTISTSNSHNLYARYADYSHLTVDPSDDKSFWFNTEFFRNNNRRDVVGVFKIASDYNNDIGVVSIDDPVDG
;
A
#
# COMPACT_ATOMS: atom_id res chain seq x y z
N LEU A 1 -9.51 -8.78 7.88
CA LEU A 1 -8.49 -9.32 6.99
C LEU A 1 -7.23 -9.60 7.80
N VAL A 2 -6.68 -10.80 7.69
CA VAL A 2 -5.46 -11.22 8.42
C VAL A 2 -4.47 -11.75 7.41
N LEU A 3 -3.24 -11.22 7.49
CA LEU A 3 -2.12 -11.66 6.67
C LEU A 3 -1.49 -12.91 7.30
N HIS A 4 -1.21 -13.90 6.49
CA HIS A 4 -0.41 -15.06 6.85
C HIS A 4 0.81 -15.13 5.93
N ALA A 5 1.99 -14.91 6.50
CA ALA A 5 3.28 -14.99 5.80
C ALA A 5 3.98 -16.33 6.10
N ASP A 6 3.26 -17.44 5.99
CA ASP A 6 3.72 -18.74 6.48
C ASP A 6 4.36 -19.63 5.40
N GLY A 7 4.12 -19.35 4.12
CA GLY A 7 4.51 -20.24 3.05
C GLY A 7 6.00 -20.53 2.97
N ALA A 8 6.82 -19.48 3.05
CA ALA A 8 8.27 -19.60 2.91
C ALA A 8 8.97 -20.15 4.16
N VAL A 9 8.38 -20.00 5.35
CA VAL A 9 9.02 -20.33 6.64
C VAL A 9 8.51 -21.63 7.22
N SER A 10 7.20 -21.88 7.16
CA SER A 10 6.57 -23.04 7.80
C SER A 10 6.19 -24.15 6.82
N GLY A 11 6.46 -23.97 5.53
CA GLY A 11 6.08 -24.93 4.48
C GLY A 11 4.58 -24.93 4.15
N GLY A 12 3.85 -23.93 4.62
CA GLY A 12 2.46 -23.69 4.28
C GLY A 12 2.30 -22.96 2.93
N SER A 13 1.13 -22.41 2.69
CA SER A 13 0.85 -21.54 1.53
C SER A 13 0.45 -20.15 2.02
N ASP A 14 0.98 -19.13 1.36
CA ASP A 14 0.63 -17.75 1.67
C ASP A 14 -0.84 -17.49 1.34
N GLN A 15 -1.51 -16.76 2.23
CA GLN A 15 -2.94 -16.56 2.13
C GLN A 15 -3.40 -15.29 2.84
N ILE A 16 -4.51 -14.76 2.36
CA ILE A 16 -5.31 -13.78 3.07
C ILE A 16 -6.52 -14.47 3.65
N LYS A 17 -6.84 -14.18 4.91
CA LYS A 17 -8.06 -14.64 5.56
C LYS A 17 -9.06 -13.51 5.68
N VAL A 18 -10.30 -13.79 5.28
CA VAL A 18 -11.40 -12.83 5.31
C VAL A 18 -12.46 -13.33 6.29
N TRP A 19 -12.88 -12.50 7.22
CA TRP A 19 -14.05 -12.72 8.08
C TRP A 19 -15.12 -11.70 7.72
N THR A 20 -16.37 -12.14 7.67
CA THR A 20 -17.52 -11.26 7.56
C THR A 20 -18.14 -11.05 8.93
N ILE A 21 -18.31 -9.80 9.32
CA ILE A 21 -18.98 -9.43 10.56
C ILE A 21 -20.30 -8.76 10.20
N ASN A 22 -21.42 -9.39 10.55
CA ASN A 22 -22.75 -8.82 10.40
C ASN A 22 -23.17 -8.22 11.73
N VAL A 23 -23.10 -6.88 11.80
CA VAL A 23 -23.46 -6.14 13.03
C VAL A 23 -24.95 -5.86 13.03
N ASP A 24 -25.64 -6.34 14.05
CA ASP A 24 -27.01 -5.95 14.36
C ASP A 24 -26.96 -4.76 15.35
N TRP A 25 -27.28 -3.56 14.85
CA TRP A 25 -27.25 -2.33 15.61
C TRP A 25 -28.43 -2.16 16.56
N GLU A 26 -29.51 -2.92 16.39
CA GLU A 26 -30.69 -2.90 17.25
C GLU A 26 -30.55 -3.90 18.40
N ASN A 27 -29.99 -5.08 18.11
CA ASN A 27 -29.74 -6.13 19.09
C ASN A 27 -28.38 -6.78 18.90
N SER A 28 -27.38 -6.34 19.63
CA SER A 28 -25.99 -6.82 19.51
C SER A 28 -25.84 -8.33 19.72
N ALA A 29 -26.80 -9.01 20.37
CA ALA A 29 -26.78 -10.46 20.55
C ALA A 29 -26.98 -11.23 19.21
N ASN A 30 -27.51 -10.58 18.19
CA ASN A 30 -27.69 -11.14 16.86
C ASN A 30 -26.45 -10.89 15.96
N THR A 31 -25.46 -10.12 16.41
CA THR A 31 -24.22 -9.92 15.66
C THR A 31 -23.49 -11.25 15.46
N THR A 32 -23.09 -11.51 14.25
CA THR A 32 -22.40 -12.75 13.87
C THR A 32 -21.05 -12.49 13.23
N VAL A 33 -20.10 -13.39 13.44
CA VAL A 33 -18.80 -13.43 12.78
C VAL A 33 -18.69 -14.75 12.03
N SER A 34 -18.37 -14.70 10.73
CA SER A 34 -18.21 -15.91 9.94
C SER A 34 -16.97 -16.72 10.35
N ALA A 35 -16.90 -17.99 9.93
CA ALA A 35 -15.62 -18.66 9.80
C ALA A 35 -14.73 -17.92 8.80
N PRO A 36 -13.38 -18.02 8.90
CA PRO A 36 -12.49 -17.38 7.94
C PRO A 36 -12.57 -18.07 6.57
N GLU A 37 -12.65 -17.27 5.52
CA GLU A 37 -12.37 -17.70 4.15
C GLU A 37 -10.88 -17.54 3.87
N SER A 38 -10.22 -18.60 3.40
CA SER A 38 -8.80 -18.58 3.06
C SER A 38 -8.63 -18.36 1.56
N LEU A 39 -8.00 -17.27 1.17
CA LEU A 39 -7.69 -16.89 -0.20
C LEU A 39 -6.19 -17.04 -0.41
N PHE A 40 -5.78 -18.07 -1.15
CA PHE A 40 -4.37 -18.33 -1.43
C PHE A 40 -3.82 -17.32 -2.43
N THR A 41 -2.65 -16.75 -2.08
CA THR A 41 -1.94 -15.76 -2.89
C THR A 41 -0.79 -16.43 -3.66
N VAL A 42 -0.25 -15.72 -4.65
CA VAL A 42 1.09 -16.04 -5.13
C VAL A 42 2.07 -15.89 -3.96
N PRO A 43 3.05 -16.80 -3.80
CA PRO A 43 4.02 -16.75 -2.71
C PRO A 43 4.72 -15.39 -2.59
N PHE A 44 4.94 -14.94 -1.35
CA PHE A 44 5.69 -13.72 -1.05
C PHE A 44 6.62 -13.94 0.14
N ASN A 45 7.64 -13.09 0.26
CA ASN A 45 8.57 -13.07 1.38
C ASN A 45 8.39 -11.77 2.16
N ALA A 46 8.08 -11.85 3.45
CA ALA A 46 7.95 -10.70 4.34
C ALA A 46 9.16 -10.51 5.27
N TYR A 47 10.25 -11.23 5.03
CA TYR A 47 11.48 -11.18 5.83
C TYR A 47 12.56 -10.39 5.12
N PHE A 48 13.36 -9.69 5.93
CA PHE A 48 14.51 -8.92 5.52
C PHE A 48 15.72 -9.32 6.35
N ASP A 49 16.91 -8.88 5.97
CA ASP A 49 18.18 -9.07 6.70
C ASP A 49 18.43 -10.52 7.16
N GLY A 50 18.11 -11.47 6.29
CA GLY A 50 18.32 -12.89 6.57
C GLY A 50 17.37 -13.51 7.58
N GLY A 51 16.21 -12.92 7.82
CA GLY A 51 15.14 -13.52 8.63
C GLY A 51 14.47 -12.62 9.66
N ASP A 52 14.66 -11.31 9.55
CA ASP A 52 14.01 -10.35 10.43
C ASP A 52 12.74 -9.74 9.80
N LEU A 53 11.81 -9.29 10.63
CA LEU A 53 10.54 -8.67 10.24
C LEU A 53 10.48 -7.18 10.57
N GLU A 54 11.49 -6.62 11.23
CA GLU A 54 11.37 -5.28 11.78
C GLU A 54 12.34 -4.26 11.16
N VAL A 55 13.34 -3.83 11.87
CA VAL A 55 14.14 -2.64 11.56
C VAL A 55 15.38 -3.01 10.78
N ASN A 56 15.30 -2.96 9.47
CA ASN A 56 16.33 -3.54 8.63
C ASN A 56 16.63 -2.80 7.33
N LEU A 57 15.84 -1.79 6.97
CA LEU A 57 16.03 -1.10 5.69
C LEU A 57 16.95 0.09 5.85
N THR A 58 18.13 0.01 5.25
CA THR A 58 19.14 1.07 5.30
C THR A 58 18.70 2.31 4.52
N GLN A 59 18.72 3.46 5.20
CA GLN A 59 18.47 4.76 4.61
C GLN A 59 19.76 5.59 4.49
N MET A 60 19.72 6.63 3.66
CA MET A 60 20.84 7.55 3.48
C MET A 60 21.19 8.26 4.79
N ASN A 61 22.42 8.03 5.31
CA ASN A 61 22.98 8.68 6.50
C ASN A 61 22.14 8.59 7.78
N GLY A 62 21.25 7.60 7.90
CA GLY A 62 20.30 7.51 9.00
C GLY A 62 20.34 6.17 9.74
N THR A 63 19.44 6.04 10.69
CA THR A 63 19.13 4.78 11.38
C THR A 63 18.30 3.91 10.44
N ASP A 64 18.50 2.60 10.45
CA ASP A 64 17.70 1.69 9.66
C ASP A 64 16.22 1.82 10.00
N MET A 65 15.38 1.69 8.97
CA MET A 65 13.96 1.91 9.07
C MET A 65 13.20 0.58 9.11
N SER A 66 12.10 0.57 9.85
CA SER A 66 11.17 -0.55 9.85
C SER A 66 10.51 -0.71 8.47
N ALA A 67 10.52 -1.93 7.97
CA ALA A 67 9.80 -2.28 6.75
C ALA A 67 8.28 -2.39 6.94
N GLY A 68 7.80 -2.58 8.18
CA GLY A 68 6.38 -2.74 8.47
C GLY A 68 5.74 -3.96 7.81
N THR A 69 6.46 -5.05 7.65
CA THR A 69 6.08 -6.19 6.81
C THR A 69 5.02 -7.11 7.39
N HIS A 70 4.87 -7.12 8.70
CA HIS A 70 3.97 -8.05 9.40
C HIS A 70 2.55 -7.51 9.57
N ILE A 71 2.24 -6.37 8.96
CA ILE A 71 0.95 -5.70 9.12
C ILE A 71 0.36 -5.25 7.77
N ILE A 72 -0.96 -5.23 7.71
CA ILE A 72 -1.72 -4.43 6.76
C ILE A 72 -2.00 -3.10 7.45
N SER A 73 -1.20 -2.08 7.14
CA SER A 73 -1.17 -0.82 7.87
C SER A 73 -2.44 0.01 7.69
N ASN A 74 -3.10 -0.14 6.55
CA ASN A 74 -4.28 0.63 6.20
C ASN A 74 -5.53 -0.27 6.13
N GLN A 75 -6.68 0.31 6.38
CA GLN A 75 -7.95 -0.38 6.21
C GLN A 75 -8.13 -0.79 4.74
N PRO A 76 -8.80 -1.93 4.45
CA PRO A 76 -9.19 -2.28 3.09
C PRO A 76 -10.06 -1.18 2.50
N GLN A 77 -9.70 -0.70 1.31
CA GLN A 77 -10.52 0.27 0.60
C GLN A 77 -11.62 -0.47 -0.17
N PHE A 78 -12.83 -0.35 0.31
CA PHE A 78 -14.00 -1.01 -0.26
C PHE A 78 -14.71 -0.08 -1.25
N ARG A 79 -15.10 -0.63 -2.39
CA ARG A 79 -15.95 0.04 -3.39
C ARG A 79 -16.99 -0.91 -3.96
N LYS A 80 -18.22 -0.41 -4.08
CA LYS A 80 -19.32 -1.15 -4.68
C LYS A 80 -19.57 -0.65 -6.10
N PHE A 81 -19.49 -1.57 -7.05
CA PHE A 81 -19.87 -1.36 -8.45
C PHE A 81 -21.22 -2.02 -8.76
N ALA A 82 -21.77 -1.75 -9.95
CA ALA A 82 -23.06 -2.29 -10.35
C ALA A 82 -23.08 -3.83 -10.44
N ASN A 83 -21.94 -4.45 -10.74
CA ASN A 83 -21.81 -5.88 -11.01
C ASN A 83 -20.84 -6.62 -10.07
N HIS A 84 -20.15 -5.92 -9.19
CA HIS A 84 -19.25 -6.53 -8.21
C HIS A 84 -18.93 -5.55 -7.06
N ASN A 85 -18.46 -6.12 -5.95
CA ASN A 85 -17.80 -5.37 -4.89
C ASN A 85 -16.30 -5.56 -5.04
N SER A 86 -15.51 -4.53 -4.75
CA SER A 86 -14.05 -4.57 -4.75
C SER A 86 -13.50 -4.13 -3.39
N ALA A 87 -12.41 -4.75 -2.95
CA ALA A 87 -11.66 -4.34 -1.77
C ALA A 87 -10.16 -4.40 -2.05
N LEU A 88 -9.47 -3.29 -1.82
CA LEU A 88 -8.02 -3.18 -2.00
C LEU A 88 -7.29 -3.32 -0.68
N VAL A 89 -6.22 -4.10 -0.68
CA VAL A 89 -5.29 -4.22 0.45
C VAL A 89 -3.86 -4.21 -0.06
N ASN A 90 -2.95 -3.74 0.78
CA ASN A 90 -1.52 -3.79 0.49
C ASN A 90 -0.70 -3.95 1.77
N PHE A 91 0.53 -4.43 1.60
CA PHE A 91 1.52 -4.60 2.66
C PHE A 91 2.93 -4.67 2.06
N THR A 92 3.94 -4.47 2.88
CA THR A 92 5.34 -4.50 2.43
C THR A 92 5.87 -5.94 2.37
N VAL A 93 6.64 -6.25 1.33
CA VAL A 93 7.32 -7.54 1.13
C VAL A 93 8.74 -7.32 0.63
N ASN A 94 9.60 -8.34 0.76
CA ASN A 94 10.87 -8.40 0.04
C ASN A 94 10.57 -8.79 -1.41
N ALA A 95 10.76 -7.86 -2.33
CA ALA A 95 10.33 -8.00 -3.72
C ALA A 95 11.34 -8.78 -4.60
N ILE A 96 12.60 -8.93 -4.14
CA ILE A 96 13.68 -9.52 -4.94
C ILE A 96 14.14 -10.89 -4.49
N SER A 97 13.67 -11.37 -3.34
CA SER A 97 14.02 -12.69 -2.84
C SER A 97 12.81 -13.40 -2.21
N GLN A 98 12.54 -14.61 -2.66
CA GLN A 98 11.59 -15.51 -2.00
C GLN A 98 12.20 -16.35 -0.89
N ASN A 99 13.52 -16.25 -0.67
CA ASN A 99 14.22 -16.95 0.40
C ASN A 99 14.26 -16.05 1.65
N PRO A 100 13.60 -16.43 2.76
CA PRO A 100 13.56 -15.64 3.99
C PRO A 100 14.93 -15.39 4.62
N SER A 101 15.89 -16.26 4.34
CA SER A 101 17.27 -16.15 4.84
C SER A 101 18.22 -15.45 3.87
N SER A 102 17.72 -14.86 2.81
CA SER A 102 18.54 -14.12 1.84
C SER A 102 18.93 -12.76 2.40
N PRO A 103 20.21 -12.37 2.26
CA PRO A 103 20.62 -10.99 2.53
C PRO A 103 20.26 -10.02 1.40
N ALA A 104 19.80 -10.53 0.24
CA ALA A 104 19.34 -9.69 -0.86
C ALA A 104 17.95 -9.16 -0.55
N GLU A 105 17.81 -7.84 -0.53
CA GLU A 105 16.57 -7.20 -0.13
C GLU A 105 16.27 -5.93 -0.91
N GLN A 106 15.02 -5.79 -1.27
CA GLN A 106 14.42 -4.54 -1.71
C GLN A 106 12.95 -4.58 -1.28
N ALA A 107 12.56 -3.66 -0.42
CA ALA A 107 11.16 -3.56 -0.04
C ALA A 107 10.32 -3.12 -1.23
N GLY A 108 9.24 -3.84 -1.47
CA GLY A 108 8.21 -3.52 -2.44
C GLY A 108 6.82 -3.63 -1.81
N ILE A 109 5.83 -3.10 -2.49
CA ILE A 109 4.45 -3.12 -2.01
C ILE A 109 3.69 -4.23 -2.73
N ARG A 110 3.38 -5.28 -1.98
CA ARG A 110 2.41 -6.30 -2.40
C ARG A 110 1.02 -5.72 -2.27
N TRP A 111 0.22 -5.84 -3.32
CA TRP A 111 -1.15 -5.37 -3.33
C TRP A 111 -2.09 -6.40 -3.93
N ILE A 112 -3.32 -6.38 -3.50
CA ILE A 112 -4.34 -7.36 -3.89
C ILE A 112 -5.67 -6.64 -4.02
N GLU A 113 -6.37 -6.92 -5.11
CA GLU A 113 -7.78 -6.61 -5.27
C GLU A 113 -8.61 -7.88 -5.04
N LEU A 114 -9.41 -7.83 -4.00
CA LEU A 114 -10.45 -8.83 -3.75
C LEU A 114 -11.73 -8.41 -4.44
N ARG A 115 -12.43 -9.36 -5.04
CA ARG A 115 -13.78 -9.14 -5.59
C ARG A 115 -14.80 -10.11 -5.04
N GLN A 116 -16.05 -9.67 -5.11
CA GLN A 116 -17.24 -10.41 -4.72
C GLN A 116 -18.34 -10.08 -5.75
N ASP A 117 -18.94 -11.08 -6.38
CA ASP A 117 -19.92 -10.91 -7.48
C ASP A 117 -21.32 -10.46 -7.01
N GLY A 118 -21.37 -9.85 -5.85
CA GLY A 118 -22.56 -9.31 -5.22
C GLY A 118 -22.53 -9.50 -3.70
N ASP A 119 -23.40 -8.82 -2.99
CA ASP A 119 -23.43 -8.86 -1.53
C ASP A 119 -23.67 -10.30 -1.01
N GLY A 120 -22.82 -10.72 -0.09
CA GLY A 120 -22.90 -12.05 0.54
C GLY A 120 -22.35 -13.20 -0.32
N GLN A 121 -21.85 -12.95 -1.51
CA GLN A 121 -21.13 -13.96 -2.29
C GLN A 121 -19.71 -14.17 -1.72
N PRO A 122 -19.05 -15.30 -2.00
CA PRO A 122 -17.66 -15.51 -1.61
C PRO A 122 -16.72 -14.45 -2.18
N TRP A 123 -15.70 -14.08 -1.40
CA TRP A 123 -14.60 -13.25 -1.87
C TRP A 123 -13.59 -14.09 -2.67
N TYR A 124 -12.97 -13.50 -3.67
CA TYR A 124 -11.86 -14.10 -4.41
C TYR A 124 -10.81 -13.05 -4.76
N ILE A 125 -9.58 -13.49 -5.01
CA ILE A 125 -8.52 -12.64 -5.53
C ILE A 125 -8.80 -12.41 -7.02
N TYR A 126 -9.11 -11.17 -7.39
CA TYR A 126 -9.30 -10.78 -8.79
C TYR A 126 -7.96 -10.51 -9.47
N GLN A 127 -7.08 -9.80 -8.77
CA GLN A 127 -5.72 -9.53 -9.20
C GLN A 127 -4.81 -9.29 -7.99
N GLU A 128 -3.53 -9.54 -8.20
CA GLU A 128 -2.49 -9.25 -7.24
C GLU A 128 -1.18 -8.93 -7.94
N GLY A 129 -0.33 -8.13 -7.32
CA GLY A 129 0.97 -7.77 -7.85
C GLY A 129 1.91 -7.25 -6.77
N THR A 130 3.17 -7.07 -7.14
CA THR A 130 4.16 -6.42 -6.30
C THR A 130 4.75 -5.23 -7.04
N TYR A 131 4.55 -4.05 -6.50
CA TYR A 131 5.17 -2.84 -7.01
C TYR A 131 6.56 -2.67 -6.41
N VAL A 132 7.52 -2.37 -7.26
CA VAL A 132 8.91 -2.10 -6.89
C VAL A 132 9.26 -0.68 -7.33
N ALA A 133 9.76 0.13 -6.41
CA ALA A 133 10.18 1.49 -6.76
C ALA A 133 11.39 1.45 -7.72
N PRO A 134 11.47 2.39 -8.67
CA PRO A 134 12.58 2.44 -9.62
C PRO A 134 13.93 2.73 -8.94
N ASN A 135 15.02 2.49 -9.67
CA ASN A 135 16.39 2.78 -9.25
C ASN A 135 16.85 2.07 -7.96
N GLY A 136 16.29 0.89 -7.67
CA GLY A 136 16.66 0.09 -6.50
C GLY A 136 16.23 0.68 -5.15
N LYS A 137 15.34 1.67 -5.15
CA LYS A 137 14.77 2.21 -3.91
C LYS A 137 13.84 1.19 -3.25
N HIS A 138 13.81 1.20 -1.93
CA HIS A 138 12.75 0.55 -1.15
C HIS A 138 11.43 1.29 -1.35
N ALA A 139 10.32 0.57 -1.36
CA ALA A 139 8.96 1.11 -1.31
C ALA A 139 8.26 0.52 -0.08
N ILE A 140 7.79 1.37 0.82
CA ILE A 140 7.13 0.98 2.08
C ILE A 140 5.89 1.81 2.37
N TYR A 141 5.08 1.36 3.32
CA TYR A 141 3.89 2.06 3.81
C TYR A 141 2.96 2.52 2.71
N GLY A 142 2.67 1.61 1.77
CA GLY A 142 1.70 1.84 0.72
C GLY A 142 0.29 2.06 1.28
N SER A 143 -0.46 2.94 0.63
CA SER A 143 -1.89 3.11 0.84
C SER A 143 -2.57 3.23 -0.52
N MET A 144 -3.71 2.55 -0.69
CA MET A 144 -4.37 2.41 -1.99
C MET A 144 -5.84 2.78 -1.90
N ALA A 145 -6.35 3.33 -2.99
CA ALA A 145 -7.78 3.52 -3.18
C ALA A 145 -8.16 3.33 -4.66
N MET A 146 -9.46 3.19 -4.91
CA MET A 146 -10.02 3.00 -6.24
C MET A 146 -11.04 4.12 -6.51
N ASP A 147 -10.94 4.77 -7.66
CA ASP A 147 -11.90 5.78 -8.11
C ASP A 147 -13.20 5.13 -8.65
N PHE A 148 -14.18 5.96 -9.04
CA PHE A 148 -15.46 5.45 -9.54
C PHE A 148 -15.38 4.75 -10.91
N LEU A 149 -14.28 4.93 -11.66
CA LEU A 149 -14.00 4.24 -12.92
C LEU A 149 -13.28 2.90 -12.73
N GLY A 150 -12.86 2.60 -11.49
CA GLY A 150 -12.06 1.43 -11.18
C GLY A 150 -10.57 1.62 -11.39
N ASN A 151 -10.09 2.86 -11.61
CA ASN A 151 -8.68 3.15 -11.61
C ASN A 151 -8.14 3.09 -10.19
N ILE A 152 -6.92 2.58 -10.02
CA ILE A 152 -6.29 2.42 -8.71
C ILE A 152 -5.15 3.41 -8.56
N GLY A 153 -5.18 4.21 -7.50
CA GLY A 153 -4.05 5.00 -7.04
C GLY A 153 -3.36 4.32 -5.86
N MET A 154 -2.03 4.46 -5.79
CA MET A 154 -1.21 4.00 -4.68
C MET A 154 -0.21 5.08 -4.30
N GLY A 155 -0.34 5.63 -3.09
CA GLY A 155 0.65 6.48 -2.46
C GLY A 155 1.60 5.66 -1.61
N TYR A 156 2.87 6.03 -1.55
CA TYR A 156 3.88 5.29 -0.80
C TYR A 156 5.11 6.13 -0.50
N THR A 157 5.97 5.61 0.37
CA THR A 157 7.28 6.18 0.69
C THR A 157 8.39 5.37 0.01
N SER A 158 9.34 6.05 -0.62
CA SER A 158 10.56 5.43 -1.13
C SER A 158 11.83 6.04 -0.57
N PHE A 159 12.91 5.27 -0.50
CA PHE A 159 14.25 5.68 -0.08
C PHE A 159 15.29 4.60 -0.42
N SER A 160 16.56 4.95 -0.25
CA SER A 160 17.69 4.01 -0.32
C SER A 160 18.87 4.55 0.48
N GLU A 161 19.96 3.78 0.56
CA GLU A 161 21.24 4.28 1.10
C GLU A 161 21.83 5.49 0.33
N ASN A 162 21.37 5.71 -0.89
CA ASN A 162 21.85 6.79 -1.78
C ASN A 162 20.82 7.87 -2.04
N SER A 163 19.62 7.76 -1.48
CA SER A 163 18.55 8.76 -1.64
C SER A 163 17.81 9.00 -0.33
N PHE A 164 17.48 10.26 -0.05
CA PHE A 164 16.61 10.60 1.05
C PHE A 164 15.20 10.05 0.82
N ILE A 165 14.41 10.09 1.88
CA ILE A 165 12.99 9.71 1.85
C ILE A 165 12.22 10.60 0.89
N GLU A 166 11.42 9.96 0.04
CA GLU A 166 10.50 10.60 -0.90
C GLU A 166 9.08 10.08 -0.68
N SER A 167 8.12 10.97 -0.80
CA SER A 167 6.71 10.62 -0.87
C SER A 167 6.29 10.58 -2.32
N ASN A 168 5.75 9.46 -2.76
CA ASN A 168 5.45 9.23 -4.17
C ASN A 168 4.05 8.66 -4.36
N TYR A 169 3.59 8.68 -5.60
CA TYR A 169 2.45 7.89 -6.02
C TYR A 169 2.72 7.19 -7.36
N THR A 170 1.97 6.15 -7.58
CA THR A 170 1.80 5.41 -8.83
C THR A 170 0.35 4.98 -8.95
N GLY A 171 0.01 4.27 -9.99
CA GLY A 171 -1.33 3.74 -10.17
C GLY A 171 -1.49 2.94 -11.45
N ARG A 172 -2.74 2.61 -11.75
CA ARG A 172 -3.11 1.92 -12.97
C ARG A 172 -4.52 2.31 -13.43
N PHE A 173 -4.75 2.24 -14.71
CA PHE A 173 -6.11 2.32 -15.25
C PHE A 173 -6.86 0.99 -15.06
N SER A 174 -8.17 1.07 -15.01
CA SER A 174 -9.02 -0.11 -14.85
C SER A 174 -8.87 -1.14 -15.99
N ASN A 175 -8.46 -0.70 -17.17
CA ASN A 175 -8.28 -1.54 -18.35
C ASN A 175 -6.85 -2.04 -18.60
N ASP A 176 -5.91 -1.70 -17.72
CA ASP A 176 -4.53 -2.13 -17.84
C ASP A 176 -4.38 -3.64 -17.54
N GLU A 177 -3.21 -4.18 -17.90
CA GLU A 177 -2.85 -5.55 -17.56
C GLU A 177 -2.99 -5.80 -16.05
N LEU A 178 -3.64 -6.91 -15.68
CA LEU A 178 -3.87 -7.23 -14.27
C LEU A 178 -2.55 -7.45 -13.52
N GLY A 179 -2.52 -7.02 -12.26
CA GLY A 179 -1.37 -7.21 -11.39
C GLY A 179 -0.23 -6.19 -11.58
N VAL A 180 -0.37 -5.21 -12.47
CA VAL A 180 0.68 -4.23 -12.78
C VAL A 180 0.22 -2.80 -12.46
N MET A 181 1.09 -2.01 -11.83
CA MET A 181 0.99 -0.55 -11.76
C MET A 181 1.66 0.02 -13.00
N THR A 182 0.89 0.65 -13.87
CA THR A 182 1.32 1.06 -15.22
C THR A 182 1.72 2.52 -15.31
N ILE A 183 1.37 3.31 -14.29
CA ILE A 183 1.72 4.72 -14.23
C ILE A 183 3.10 4.85 -13.57
N ASP A 184 4.01 5.54 -14.24
CA ASP A 184 5.34 5.81 -13.72
C ASP A 184 5.29 6.55 -12.37
N GLU A 185 6.29 6.28 -11.52
CA GLU A 185 6.46 6.97 -10.24
C GLU A 185 6.40 8.49 -10.41
N GLN A 186 5.57 9.12 -9.59
CA GLN A 186 5.47 10.57 -9.50
C GLN A 186 5.79 11.00 -8.06
N THR A 187 6.69 11.98 -7.92
CA THR A 187 7.14 12.47 -6.61
C THR A 187 6.25 13.61 -6.12
N ILE A 188 5.69 13.43 -4.93
CA ILE A 188 4.92 14.46 -4.20
C ILE A 188 5.89 15.37 -3.42
N SER A 189 6.80 14.75 -2.65
CA SER A 189 7.81 15.52 -1.92
C SER A 189 9.11 14.73 -1.75
N THR A 190 10.23 15.45 -1.64
CA THR A 190 11.55 14.90 -1.37
C THR A 190 12.11 15.50 -0.09
N SER A 191 12.57 14.62 0.82
CA SER A 191 13.28 15.05 2.03
C SER A 191 14.67 15.58 1.70
N ASN A 192 15.18 16.49 2.53
CA ASN A 192 16.57 16.96 2.47
C ASN A 192 17.40 16.50 3.69
N SER A 193 16.85 15.59 4.46
CA SER A 193 17.49 14.98 5.62
C SER A 193 16.89 13.59 5.89
N HIS A 194 17.63 12.78 6.63
CA HIS A 194 17.21 11.42 6.99
C HIS A 194 16.25 11.39 8.18
N ASN A 195 15.58 10.27 8.35
CA ASN A 195 14.82 9.98 9.57
C ASN A 195 15.78 9.65 10.73
N LEU A 196 15.57 10.30 11.85
CA LEU A 196 16.37 10.06 13.08
C LEU A 196 15.86 8.87 13.91
N TYR A 197 14.74 8.29 13.51
CA TYR A 197 14.06 7.23 14.26
C TYR A 197 13.83 6.02 13.36
N ALA A 198 13.70 4.84 13.96
CA ALA A 198 13.37 3.62 13.21
C ALA A 198 11.94 3.64 12.65
N ARG A 199 10.99 4.25 13.35
CA ARG A 199 9.58 4.33 12.94
C ARG A 199 9.30 5.56 12.09
N TYR A 200 8.50 5.33 11.03
CA TYR A 200 8.16 6.36 10.05
C TYR A 200 6.84 5.99 9.35
N ALA A 201 6.02 6.99 9.07
CA ALA A 201 4.84 6.91 8.19
C ALA A 201 3.79 5.82 8.54
N ASP A 202 3.72 5.37 9.77
CA ASP A 202 2.77 4.33 10.25
C ASP A 202 1.32 4.62 9.89
N TYR A 203 0.98 5.89 9.67
CA TYR A 203 -0.39 6.38 9.45
C TYR A 203 -0.56 7.10 8.12
N SER A 204 0.34 6.84 7.15
CA SER A 204 0.12 7.29 5.77
C SER A 204 -1.20 6.76 5.25
N HIS A 205 -1.99 7.61 4.61
CA HIS A 205 -3.31 7.20 4.13
C HIS A 205 -3.65 7.87 2.81
N LEU A 206 -4.21 7.08 1.90
CA LEU A 206 -4.75 7.53 0.63
C LEU A 206 -6.25 7.29 0.59
N THR A 207 -7.00 8.28 0.16
CA THR A 207 -8.45 8.20 -0.01
C THR A 207 -8.89 8.90 -1.30
N VAL A 208 -10.10 8.62 -1.74
CA VAL A 208 -10.72 9.31 -2.87
C VAL A 208 -11.59 10.46 -2.34
N ASP A 209 -11.53 11.61 -3.00
CA ASP A 209 -12.37 12.76 -2.69
C ASP A 209 -13.84 12.43 -2.94
N PRO A 210 -14.71 12.48 -1.93
CA PRO A 210 -16.12 12.15 -2.13
C PRO A 210 -16.89 13.19 -2.97
N SER A 211 -16.28 14.35 -3.25
CA SER A 211 -16.93 15.41 -4.03
C SER A 211 -16.89 15.13 -5.54
N ASP A 212 -15.80 14.52 -6.04
CA ASP A 212 -15.66 14.21 -7.47
C ASP A 212 -15.48 12.72 -7.76
N ASP A 213 -15.23 11.94 -6.70
CA ASP A 213 -15.02 10.48 -6.75
C ASP A 213 -13.88 10.04 -7.70
N LYS A 214 -12.94 10.94 -7.97
CA LYS A 214 -11.79 10.79 -8.88
C LYS A 214 -10.46 11.23 -8.30
N SER A 215 -10.44 12.30 -7.50
CA SER A 215 -9.22 12.85 -6.93
C SER A 215 -8.76 11.99 -5.77
N PHE A 216 -7.49 11.63 -5.79
CA PHE A 216 -6.84 10.89 -4.72
C PHE A 216 -6.12 11.89 -3.81
N TRP A 217 -6.31 11.74 -2.50
CA TRP A 217 -5.65 12.51 -1.46
C TRP A 217 -4.74 11.60 -0.67
N PHE A 218 -3.44 11.82 -0.73
CA PHE A 218 -2.43 11.06 -0.02
C PHE A 218 -1.76 11.89 1.05
N ASN A 219 -1.96 11.53 2.31
CA ASN A 219 -1.29 12.13 3.46
C ASN A 219 -0.15 11.24 3.92
N THR A 220 1.04 11.83 4.07
CA THR A 220 2.25 11.13 4.53
C THR A 220 3.24 12.11 5.15
N GLU A 221 4.40 11.61 5.52
CA GLU A 221 5.47 12.38 6.18
C GLU A 221 6.67 12.56 5.25
N PHE A 222 7.46 13.60 5.51
CA PHE A 222 8.79 13.82 4.92
C PHE A 222 9.69 14.56 5.90
N PHE A 223 10.97 14.75 5.57
CA PHE A 223 11.93 15.43 6.45
C PHE A 223 12.51 16.67 5.79
N ARG A 224 12.49 17.78 6.53
CA ARG A 224 13.16 19.02 6.13
C ARG A 224 14.00 19.54 7.29
N ASN A 225 15.32 19.66 7.06
CA ASN A 225 16.28 20.15 8.05
C ASN A 225 16.20 19.38 9.39
N ASN A 226 16.17 18.06 9.31
CA ASN A 226 16.04 17.11 10.43
C ASN A 226 14.73 17.22 11.22
N ASN A 227 13.73 17.91 10.69
CA ASN A 227 12.40 17.95 11.29
C ASN A 227 11.43 17.13 10.45
N ARG A 228 10.60 16.36 11.14
CA ARG A 228 9.45 15.65 10.54
C ARG A 228 8.38 16.66 10.14
N ARG A 229 7.83 16.50 8.96
CA ARG A 229 6.77 17.31 8.37
C ARG A 229 5.73 16.40 7.75
N ASP A 230 4.52 16.90 7.65
CA ASP A 230 3.45 16.25 6.89
C ASP A 230 3.34 16.86 5.51
N VAL A 231 2.89 16.06 4.55
CA VAL A 231 2.55 16.49 3.20
C VAL A 231 1.26 15.82 2.76
N VAL A 232 0.44 16.57 2.05
CA VAL A 232 -0.74 16.07 1.37
C VAL A 232 -0.53 16.24 -0.13
N GLY A 233 -0.51 15.12 -0.86
CA GLY A 233 -0.53 15.10 -2.32
C GLY A 233 -1.93 14.88 -2.85
N VAL A 234 -2.34 15.64 -3.86
CA VAL A 234 -3.61 15.44 -4.56
C VAL A 234 -3.32 15.12 -6.01
N PHE A 235 -3.88 14.03 -6.53
CA PHE A 235 -3.64 13.60 -7.90
C PHE A 235 -4.85 12.86 -8.49
N LYS A 236 -4.85 12.64 -9.79
CA LYS A 236 -5.87 11.85 -10.50
C LYS A 236 -5.21 10.77 -11.35
N ILE A 237 -5.85 9.60 -11.40
CA ILE A 237 -5.56 8.55 -12.37
C ILE A 237 -6.64 8.68 -13.45
N ALA A 238 -6.50 9.68 -14.29
CA ALA A 238 -7.51 9.99 -15.29
C ALA A 238 -6.86 10.35 -16.62
N SER A 239 -7.45 9.86 -17.71
CA SER A 239 -7.07 10.22 -19.07
C SER A 239 -7.86 11.44 -19.58
N ASP A 240 -8.23 12.34 -18.67
CA ASP A 240 -9.11 13.46 -19.03
C ASP A 240 -8.51 14.38 -20.11
N TYR A 241 -7.20 14.35 -20.29
CA TYR A 241 -6.50 14.95 -21.43
C TYR A 241 -5.21 14.19 -21.68
N ASN A 242 -4.80 14.03 -22.94
CA ASN A 242 -3.49 13.46 -23.30
C ASN A 242 -2.37 14.20 -22.54
N ASN A 243 -1.86 13.59 -21.47
CA ASN A 243 -0.74 14.04 -20.62
C ASN A 243 -1.07 14.83 -19.34
N ASP A 244 -2.24 14.69 -18.75
CA ASP A 244 -2.52 15.36 -17.47
C ASP A 244 -2.33 14.40 -16.28
N ILE A 245 -1.08 14.18 -15.93
CA ILE A 245 -0.68 13.65 -14.62
C ILE A 245 -0.02 14.85 -13.91
N GLY A 246 -0.81 15.57 -13.12
CA GLY A 246 -0.34 16.71 -12.36
C GLY A 246 -0.64 16.56 -10.87
N VAL A 247 0.34 16.87 -10.02
CA VAL A 247 0.05 17.21 -8.64
C VAL A 247 -0.77 18.52 -8.69
N VAL A 248 -2.02 18.47 -8.26
CA VAL A 248 -2.93 19.63 -8.37
C VAL A 248 -2.60 20.69 -7.34
N SER A 249 -2.11 20.30 -6.16
CA SER A 249 -1.49 21.20 -5.19
C SER A 249 -0.63 20.42 -4.20
N ILE A 250 0.39 21.08 -3.67
CA ILE A 250 1.13 20.66 -2.49
C ILE A 250 0.94 21.78 -1.48
N ASP A 251 0.10 21.53 -0.50
CA ASP A 251 -0.06 22.47 0.61
C ASP A 251 1.02 22.18 1.66
N ASP A 252 2.16 22.87 1.54
CA ASP A 252 3.17 22.92 2.59
C ASP A 252 2.63 23.88 3.66
N PRO A 253 2.46 23.45 4.93
CA PRO A 253 2.06 24.39 5.94
C PRO A 253 3.06 25.51 6.03
N VAL A 254 2.62 26.74 5.79
CA VAL A 254 3.45 27.94 5.90
C VAL A 254 3.91 28.02 7.35
N ASP A 255 5.23 28.10 7.54
CA ASP A 255 5.80 28.29 8.87
C ASP A 255 5.18 29.56 9.49
N GLY A 256 4.36 29.36 10.57
CA GLY A 256 3.83 30.42 11.38
C GLY A 256 4.83 30.88 12.45
#